data_c26c42786383a3f6f309c30ca0460fa0
#
_entry.id   c26c42786383a3f6f309c30ca0460fa0
#
_cell.length_a   1.000
_cell.length_b   1.000
_cell.length_c   1.000
_cell.angle_alpha   90.00
_cell.angle_beta   90.00
_cell.angle_gamma   90.00
#
_symmetry.space_group_name_H-M   'P 1'
#
loop_
_entity.id
_entity.type
_entity.pdbx_description
1 polymer ?
#
loop_
_entity_poly.entity_id
_entity_poly.type
_entity_poly.pdbx_seq_one_letter_code
_entity_poly.pdbx_strand_id
1 'polypeptide(L)'
;MLELLNEIDSFVWGPPLLVLLVGTGIWLTLRLNLLQVLKLPMALKLIFSAKNDGDGDVNSFKALCTALAATVGTGNIVGVATAIKAGGPGALFWMWLAAFFGMATKYAEGLLAVKYRTVDANGNIAGGPMYYIENGLGKSYKPLAVFFAVSGVLCAYFGIGTFAQVNAIVEITQLSVGIPVIYTAIALTVLVAVVTIGGLKSIASVAGKIVPFMALLYVVTTVGILLIFADQVPAAISTVLTNAFSPTAAAGGFLGATVMMAMRNGIARGVFSNESGLGSAPIVAAAAKTKWPAEQGLISMTGTFIDTIIICTLTGLTLVVTNVWTGDLNGAALTQAAFTMGFPVWGKYLLMVGLVLFAFTTILGWNYYGERCIEYLLGVKAILPYRIIFICLIACGAFLKLEAIWVLADIVNGLMAIPNLIALLGRTGVIVAETKRYTAHLAKQKEKASIAEEVAEEA
;
A
#
# COMPACT_ATOMS: atom_id res chain seq x y z
N MET A 1 22.73 -11.88 15.76
CA MET A 1 22.38 -10.96 14.65
C MET A 1 20.87 -10.87 14.48
N LEU A 2 20.14 -11.99 14.34
CA LEU A 2 18.68 -11.98 14.19
C LEU A 2 17.98 -11.41 15.43
N GLU A 3 18.43 -11.77 16.64
CA GLU A 3 17.91 -11.20 17.91
C GLU A 3 18.04 -9.68 17.94
N LEU A 4 19.19 -9.14 17.58
CA LEU A 4 19.42 -7.70 17.53
C LEU A 4 18.49 -7.02 16.50
N LEU A 5 18.29 -7.63 15.34
CA LEU A 5 17.35 -7.11 14.33
C LEU A 5 15.92 -7.12 14.87
N ASN A 6 15.49 -8.17 15.57
CA ASN A 6 14.17 -8.25 16.18
C ASN A 6 13.96 -7.20 17.30
N GLU A 7 15.00 -6.90 18.07
CA GLU A 7 14.97 -5.81 19.05
C GLU A 7 14.81 -4.44 18.37
N ILE A 8 15.58 -4.19 17.32
CA ILE A 8 15.49 -2.95 16.53
C ILE A 8 14.10 -2.84 15.88
N ASP A 9 13.58 -3.90 15.28
CA ASP A 9 12.25 -3.95 14.70
C ASP A 9 11.17 -3.63 15.74
N SER A 10 11.28 -4.26 16.91
CA SER A 10 10.37 -4.03 18.03
C SER A 10 10.42 -2.59 18.55
N PHE A 11 11.56 -1.94 18.47
CA PHE A 11 11.71 -0.52 18.81
C PHE A 11 11.12 0.37 17.71
N VAL A 12 11.43 0.11 16.43
CA VAL A 12 10.97 0.90 15.28
C VAL A 12 9.45 0.84 15.18
N TRP A 13 8.85 -0.36 15.21
CA TRP A 13 7.39 -0.58 15.21
C TRP A 13 6.79 -0.55 16.63
N GLY A 14 7.50 0.06 17.55
CA GLY A 14 7.04 0.28 18.91
C GLY A 14 6.00 1.40 19.02
N PRO A 15 5.53 1.67 20.27
CA PRO A 15 4.52 2.69 20.53
C PRO A 15 4.81 4.08 19.92
N PRO A 16 6.07 4.58 19.86
CA PRO A 16 6.34 5.90 19.30
C PRO A 16 5.95 6.04 17.83
N LEU A 17 6.30 5.08 16.98
CA LEU A 17 5.96 5.14 15.56
C LEU A 17 4.46 4.89 15.34
N LEU A 18 3.86 3.94 16.07
CA LEU A 18 2.42 3.68 15.99
C LEU A 18 1.59 4.91 16.38
N VAL A 19 1.99 5.60 17.46
CA VAL A 19 1.35 6.86 17.89
C VAL A 19 1.55 7.94 16.83
N LEU A 20 2.73 8.05 16.25
CA LEU A 20 3.01 9.03 15.21
C LEU A 20 2.18 8.77 13.94
N LEU A 21 2.08 7.52 13.48
CA LEU A 21 1.29 7.10 12.32
C LEU A 21 -0.21 7.38 12.51
N VAL A 22 -0.78 6.79 13.57
CA VAL A 22 -2.21 6.93 13.85
C VAL A 22 -2.55 8.35 14.28
N GLY A 23 -1.72 8.97 15.12
CA GLY A 23 -1.88 10.34 15.58
C GLY A 23 -1.86 11.37 14.44
N THR A 24 -0.96 11.21 13.47
CA THR A 24 -0.96 12.06 12.24
C THR A 24 -2.25 11.87 11.45
N GLY A 25 -2.72 10.64 11.30
CA GLY A 25 -3.98 10.34 10.62
C GLY A 25 -5.19 10.96 11.33
N ILE A 26 -5.26 10.85 12.67
CA ILE A 26 -6.29 11.49 13.49
C ILE A 26 -6.22 13.01 13.34
N TRP A 27 -5.03 13.60 13.47
CA TRP A 27 -4.83 15.03 13.31
C TRP A 27 -5.31 15.54 11.95
N LEU A 28 -4.92 14.89 10.87
CA LEU A 28 -5.34 15.24 9.52
C LEU A 28 -6.86 15.05 9.33
N THR A 29 -7.43 13.98 9.88
CA THR A 29 -8.87 13.73 9.85
C THR A 29 -9.65 14.89 10.48
N LEU A 30 -9.21 15.37 11.65
CA LEU A 30 -9.82 16.51 12.33
C LEU A 30 -9.63 17.81 11.55
N ARG A 31 -8.41 18.07 11.06
CA ARG A 31 -8.07 19.30 10.32
C ARG A 31 -8.76 19.40 8.96
N LEU A 32 -9.12 18.27 8.37
CA LEU A 32 -9.81 18.15 7.09
C LEU A 32 -11.32 17.87 7.22
N ASN A 33 -11.86 17.90 8.45
CA ASN A 33 -13.29 17.69 8.74
C ASN A 33 -13.83 16.38 8.17
N LEU A 34 -13.22 15.24 8.52
CA LEU A 34 -13.63 13.91 8.06
C LEU A 34 -13.71 13.78 6.52
N LEU A 35 -12.80 14.43 5.81
CA LEU A 35 -12.79 14.48 4.34
C LEU A 35 -12.88 13.09 3.72
N GLN A 36 -12.17 12.11 4.30
CA GLN A 36 -12.14 10.73 3.81
C GLN A 36 -13.50 10.02 3.85
N VAL A 37 -14.46 10.51 4.66
CA VAL A 37 -15.84 10.03 4.66
C VAL A 37 -16.70 10.87 3.71
N LEU A 38 -16.68 12.19 3.91
CA LEU A 38 -17.56 13.11 3.20
C LEU A 38 -17.28 13.21 1.70
N LYS A 39 -16.03 13.00 1.31
CA LYS A 39 -15.58 13.12 -0.10
C LYS A 39 -15.26 11.78 -0.77
N LEU A 40 -15.45 10.65 -0.07
CA LEU A 40 -15.19 9.33 -0.64
C LEU A 40 -15.98 9.05 -1.93
N PRO A 41 -17.29 9.32 -2.01
CA PRO A 41 -18.03 9.10 -3.26
C PRO A 41 -17.49 9.92 -4.43
N MET A 42 -17.11 11.17 -4.18
CA MET A 42 -16.48 12.02 -5.18
C MET A 42 -15.10 11.48 -5.58
N ALA A 43 -14.30 11.04 -4.62
CA ALA A 43 -12.98 10.48 -4.87
C ALA A 43 -13.04 9.21 -5.74
N LEU A 44 -13.99 8.31 -5.46
CA LEU A 44 -14.23 7.12 -6.28
C LEU A 44 -14.67 7.49 -7.71
N LYS A 45 -15.51 8.51 -7.88
CA LYS A 45 -15.88 9.01 -9.21
C LYS A 45 -14.66 9.58 -9.96
N LEU A 46 -13.79 10.31 -9.27
CA LEU A 46 -12.59 10.92 -9.88
C LEU A 46 -11.62 9.90 -10.45
N ILE A 47 -11.59 8.66 -9.97
CA ILE A 47 -10.74 7.59 -10.53
C ILE A 47 -10.92 7.48 -12.05
N PHE A 48 -12.16 7.61 -12.53
CA PHE A 48 -12.51 7.43 -13.94
C PHE A 48 -12.82 8.74 -14.67
N SER A 49 -13.09 9.83 -13.93
CA SER A 49 -13.56 11.10 -14.51
C SER A 49 -12.56 12.26 -14.40
N ALA A 50 -11.35 12.03 -13.86
CA ALA A 50 -10.33 13.07 -13.76
C ALA A 50 -9.92 13.58 -15.15
N LYS A 51 -9.86 14.92 -15.29
CA LYS A 51 -9.62 15.58 -16.58
C LYS A 51 -8.16 15.55 -16.95
N ASN A 52 -7.28 14.85 -16.65
CA ASN A 52 -5.87 14.70 -17.09
C ASN A 52 -5.32 15.95 -17.89
N ASP A 53 -5.64 17.15 -17.44
CA ASP A 53 -5.40 18.42 -18.15
C ASP A 53 -4.23 19.24 -17.56
N GLY A 54 -3.44 18.66 -16.66
CA GLY A 54 -2.26 19.26 -16.06
C GLY A 54 -0.95 18.64 -16.53
N ASP A 55 0.15 19.20 -16.00
CA ASP A 55 1.48 18.59 -16.16
C ASP A 55 1.52 17.22 -15.48
N GLY A 56 2.28 16.29 -16.05
CA GLY A 56 2.40 14.93 -15.53
C GLY A 56 2.85 13.95 -16.60
N ASP A 57 3.39 12.80 -16.19
CA ASP A 57 3.90 11.77 -17.10
C ASP A 57 2.83 10.73 -17.45
N VAL A 58 1.88 10.50 -16.55
CA VAL A 58 0.81 9.50 -16.66
C VAL A 58 -0.53 10.08 -16.26
N ASN A 59 -1.64 9.53 -16.78
CA ASN A 59 -2.95 9.94 -16.33
C ASN A 59 -3.23 9.50 -14.88
N SER A 60 -4.16 10.15 -14.20
CA SER A 60 -4.46 9.93 -12.78
C SER A 60 -4.89 8.48 -12.48
N PHE A 61 -5.62 7.84 -13.40
CA PHE A 61 -6.00 6.43 -13.26
C PHE A 61 -4.76 5.50 -13.28
N LYS A 62 -3.83 5.71 -14.23
CA LYS A 62 -2.59 4.93 -14.29
C LYS A 62 -1.68 5.21 -13.10
N ALA A 63 -1.63 6.44 -12.60
CA ALA A 63 -0.91 6.79 -11.38
C ALA A 63 -1.49 6.03 -10.17
N LEU A 64 -2.83 5.99 -10.03
CA LEU A 64 -3.49 5.21 -8.98
C LEU A 64 -3.22 3.71 -9.13
N CYS A 65 -3.35 3.16 -10.35
CA CYS A 65 -3.05 1.75 -10.59
C CYS A 65 -1.58 1.41 -10.28
N THR A 66 -0.64 2.32 -10.56
CA THR A 66 0.77 2.11 -10.20
C THR A 66 0.99 2.18 -8.69
N ALA A 67 0.29 3.08 -7.99
CA ALA A 67 0.30 3.10 -6.53
C ALA A 67 -0.32 1.82 -5.94
N LEU A 68 -1.47 1.38 -6.47
CA LEU A 68 -2.10 0.12 -6.06
C LEU A 68 -1.25 -1.10 -6.44
N ALA A 69 -0.52 -1.06 -7.54
CA ALA A 69 0.44 -2.11 -7.90
C ALA A 69 1.51 -2.30 -6.80
N ALA A 70 1.99 -1.20 -6.21
CA ALA A 70 2.96 -1.25 -5.13
C ALA A 70 2.35 -1.71 -3.80
N THR A 71 1.12 -1.27 -3.48
CA THR A 71 0.46 -1.50 -2.20
C THR A 71 -0.28 -2.83 -2.13
N VAL A 72 -1.04 -3.19 -3.17
CA VAL A 72 -1.79 -4.46 -3.23
C VAL A 72 -0.82 -5.60 -3.57
N GLY A 73 -0.26 -6.22 -2.55
CA GLY A 73 0.80 -7.20 -2.64
C GLY A 73 0.67 -8.34 -1.64
N THR A 74 1.80 -8.87 -1.20
CA THR A 74 1.86 -9.89 -0.14
C THR A 74 1.25 -9.40 1.17
N GLY A 75 1.26 -8.09 1.43
CA GLY A 75 0.66 -7.48 2.61
C GLY A 75 -0.81 -7.83 2.79
N ASN A 76 -1.59 -7.80 1.71
CA ASN A 76 -3.02 -8.08 1.73
C ASN A 76 -3.39 -9.55 1.94
N ILE A 77 -2.48 -10.46 1.69
CA ILE A 77 -2.68 -11.92 1.77
C ILE A 77 -1.87 -12.48 2.94
N VAL A 78 -0.55 -12.48 2.80
CA VAL A 78 0.39 -13.00 3.79
C VAL A 78 0.42 -12.13 5.05
N GLY A 79 0.43 -10.79 4.87
CA GLY A 79 0.45 -9.83 5.98
C GLY A 79 -0.80 -9.91 6.86
N VAL A 80 -1.99 -10.00 6.25
CA VAL A 80 -3.25 -10.20 6.99
C VAL A 80 -3.25 -11.53 7.75
N ALA A 81 -2.79 -12.60 7.09
CA ALA A 81 -2.71 -13.93 7.70
C ALA A 81 -1.76 -13.93 8.92
N THR A 82 -0.58 -13.31 8.79
CA THR A 82 0.39 -13.18 9.90
C THR A 82 -0.15 -12.30 11.02
N ALA A 83 -0.87 -11.21 10.70
CA ALA A 83 -1.48 -10.36 11.71
C ALA A 83 -2.52 -11.09 12.54
N ILE A 84 -3.43 -11.84 11.88
CA ILE A 84 -4.46 -12.62 12.57
C ILE A 84 -3.81 -13.78 13.35
N LYS A 85 -2.77 -14.42 12.79
CA LYS A 85 -2.06 -15.49 13.48
C LYS A 85 -1.36 -15.01 14.75
N ALA A 86 -0.72 -13.84 14.71
CA ALA A 86 0.02 -13.29 15.83
C ALA A 86 -0.84 -12.50 16.83
N GLY A 87 -1.84 -11.77 16.34
CA GLY A 87 -2.67 -10.85 17.13
C GLY A 87 -4.11 -11.33 17.36
N GLY A 88 -4.49 -12.50 16.84
CA GLY A 88 -5.88 -12.96 16.82
C GLY A 88 -6.75 -12.21 15.80
N PRO A 89 -8.03 -12.60 15.65
CA PRO A 89 -8.99 -11.95 14.74
C PRO A 89 -9.15 -10.44 14.97
N GLY A 90 -8.97 -9.98 16.22
CA GLY A 90 -9.03 -8.55 16.57
C GLY A 90 -8.02 -7.68 15.85
N ALA A 91 -6.92 -8.25 15.31
CA ALA A 91 -5.96 -7.51 14.50
C ALA A 91 -6.62 -6.89 13.26
N LEU A 92 -7.64 -7.51 12.68
CA LEU A 92 -8.37 -6.98 11.55
C LEU A 92 -9.12 -5.68 11.88
N PHE A 93 -9.70 -5.57 13.07
CA PHE A 93 -10.32 -4.32 13.53
C PHE A 93 -9.29 -3.17 13.59
N TRP A 94 -8.10 -3.44 14.12
CA TRP A 94 -7.05 -2.43 14.21
C TRP A 94 -6.47 -2.06 12.84
N MET A 95 -6.49 -2.98 11.86
CA MET A 95 -6.22 -2.66 10.45
C MET A 95 -7.25 -1.67 9.90
N TRP A 96 -8.55 -1.87 10.16
CA TRP A 96 -9.62 -0.96 9.72
C TRP A 96 -9.43 0.43 10.33
N LEU A 97 -9.12 0.50 11.61
CA LEU A 97 -8.88 1.77 12.30
C LEU A 97 -7.69 2.52 11.69
N ALA A 98 -6.58 1.81 11.48
CA ALA A 98 -5.40 2.37 10.85
C ALA A 98 -5.68 2.86 9.43
N ALA A 99 -6.41 2.10 8.63
CA ALA A 99 -6.80 2.48 7.28
C ALA A 99 -7.75 3.68 7.25
N PHE A 100 -8.73 3.74 8.15
CA PHE A 100 -9.65 4.86 8.26
C PHE A 100 -8.92 6.19 8.45
N PHE A 101 -7.99 6.26 9.39
CA PHE A 101 -7.16 7.44 9.59
C PHE A 101 -6.07 7.58 8.53
N GLY A 102 -5.55 6.47 8.03
CA GLY A 102 -4.58 6.39 6.94
C GLY A 102 -5.09 7.00 5.63
N MET A 103 -6.39 6.94 5.35
CA MET A 103 -6.98 7.60 4.18
C MET A 103 -6.75 9.12 4.18
N ALA A 104 -6.88 9.78 5.33
CA ALA A 104 -6.59 11.21 5.45
C ALA A 104 -5.09 11.50 5.29
N THR A 105 -4.23 10.61 5.78
CA THR A 105 -2.78 10.67 5.58
C THR A 105 -2.45 10.53 4.09
N LYS A 106 -3.00 9.54 3.41
CA LYS A 106 -2.80 9.28 1.98
C LYS A 106 -3.28 10.44 1.10
N TYR A 107 -4.39 11.07 1.49
CA TYR A 107 -4.86 12.32 0.87
C TYR A 107 -3.79 13.42 0.94
N ALA A 108 -3.26 13.64 2.13
CA ALA A 108 -2.24 14.67 2.37
C ALA A 108 -0.94 14.40 1.61
N GLU A 109 -0.50 13.13 1.57
CA GLU A 109 0.65 12.67 0.81
C GLU A 109 0.50 12.95 -0.68
N GLY A 110 -0.62 12.55 -1.29
CA GLY A 110 -0.90 12.76 -2.70
C GLY A 110 -1.00 14.24 -3.07
N LEU A 111 -1.60 15.05 -2.19
CA LEU A 111 -1.69 16.50 -2.36
C LEU A 111 -0.31 17.17 -2.34
N LEU A 112 0.52 16.88 -1.33
CA LEU A 112 1.86 17.47 -1.21
C LEU A 112 2.78 17.01 -2.34
N ALA A 113 2.64 15.76 -2.80
CA ALA A 113 3.41 15.22 -3.91
C ALA A 113 3.23 16.03 -5.18
N VAL A 114 1.99 16.38 -5.55
CA VAL A 114 1.71 17.25 -6.71
C VAL A 114 2.10 18.70 -6.45
N LYS A 115 1.87 19.21 -5.24
CA LYS A 115 2.17 20.60 -4.89
C LYS A 115 3.67 20.95 -4.98
N TYR A 116 4.54 20.01 -4.61
CA TYR A 116 5.99 20.24 -4.50
C TYR A 116 6.82 19.44 -5.51
N ARG A 117 6.19 18.87 -6.53
CA ARG A 117 6.88 18.15 -7.61
C ARG A 117 7.78 19.07 -8.42
N THR A 118 8.79 18.50 -9.01
CA THR A 118 9.77 19.16 -9.88
C THR A 118 9.89 18.40 -11.21
N VAL A 119 10.71 18.92 -12.11
CA VAL A 119 11.06 18.23 -13.36
C VAL A 119 12.53 17.82 -13.27
N ASP A 120 12.82 16.56 -13.59
CA ASP A 120 14.18 16.05 -13.61
C ASP A 120 14.96 16.49 -14.86
N ALA A 121 16.26 16.16 -14.93
CA ALA A 121 17.11 16.52 -16.05
C ALA A 121 16.71 15.82 -17.38
N ASN A 122 15.87 14.80 -17.33
CA ASN A 122 15.33 14.12 -18.51
C ASN A 122 13.95 14.66 -18.93
N GLY A 123 13.43 15.67 -18.25
CA GLY A 123 12.11 16.26 -18.49
C GLY A 123 10.95 15.48 -17.88
N ASN A 124 11.18 14.47 -17.03
CA ASN A 124 10.14 13.72 -16.35
C ASN A 124 9.78 14.37 -15.00
N ILE A 125 8.57 14.09 -14.53
CA ILE A 125 8.14 14.56 -13.23
C ILE A 125 8.85 13.77 -12.12
N ALA A 126 9.40 14.50 -11.16
CA ALA A 126 10.01 13.99 -9.95
C ALA A 126 9.33 14.60 -8.72
N GLY A 127 8.93 13.76 -7.77
CA GLY A 127 8.22 14.18 -6.57
C GLY A 127 8.20 13.10 -5.50
N GLY A 128 7.48 13.38 -4.43
CA GLY A 128 7.41 12.50 -3.26
C GLY A 128 8.00 13.16 -2.01
N PRO A 129 8.15 12.41 -0.90
CA PRO A 129 8.57 12.97 0.38
C PRO A 129 9.88 13.74 0.33
N MET A 130 10.91 13.23 -0.36
CA MET A 130 12.18 13.90 -0.46
C MET A 130 12.02 15.34 -1.03
N TYR A 131 11.13 15.53 -1.99
CA TYR A 131 10.88 16.83 -2.60
C TYR A 131 10.01 17.73 -1.73
N TYR A 132 8.92 17.25 -1.12
CA TYR A 132 8.12 18.12 -0.28
C TYR A 132 8.72 18.34 1.12
N ILE A 133 9.67 17.53 1.57
CA ILE A 133 10.51 17.81 2.72
C ILE A 133 11.46 18.99 2.38
N GLU A 134 12.26 18.87 1.32
CA GLU A 134 13.25 19.88 0.96
C GLU A 134 12.58 21.18 0.48
N ASN A 135 11.63 21.11 -0.45
CA ASN A 135 10.97 22.30 -1.02
C ASN A 135 9.83 22.82 -0.14
N GLY A 136 9.20 21.96 0.64
CA GLY A 136 8.10 22.33 1.51
C GLY A 136 8.55 22.83 2.88
N LEU A 137 9.35 22.08 3.63
CA LEU A 137 9.84 22.50 4.95
C LEU A 137 11.03 23.46 4.85
N GLY A 138 11.79 23.40 3.76
CA GLY A 138 12.94 24.25 3.49
C GLY A 138 14.25 23.47 3.42
N LYS A 139 15.30 24.12 2.88
CA LYS A 139 16.61 23.50 2.61
C LYS A 139 17.31 22.97 3.87
N SER A 140 17.02 23.51 5.05
CA SER A 140 17.54 23.02 6.33
C SER A 140 17.11 21.58 6.64
N TYR A 141 16.00 21.12 6.06
CA TYR A 141 15.46 19.77 6.22
C TYR A 141 16.00 18.78 5.17
N LYS A 142 16.94 19.19 4.33
CA LYS A 142 17.56 18.29 3.33
C LYS A 142 18.14 17.00 3.93
N PRO A 143 18.79 16.96 5.11
CA PRO A 143 19.21 15.70 5.72
C PRO A 143 18.05 14.72 5.95
N LEU A 144 16.86 15.22 6.31
CA LEU A 144 15.67 14.41 6.50
C LEU A 144 15.16 13.86 5.17
N ALA A 145 15.22 14.64 4.09
CA ALA A 145 14.88 14.21 2.74
C ALA A 145 15.84 13.13 2.21
N VAL A 146 17.15 13.29 2.46
CA VAL A 146 18.17 12.30 2.13
C VAL A 146 17.95 11.02 2.92
N PHE A 147 17.64 11.10 4.21
CA PHE A 147 17.32 9.93 5.04
C PHE A 147 16.12 9.16 4.49
N PHE A 148 15.04 9.84 4.09
CA PHE A 148 13.89 9.23 3.42
C PHE A 148 14.33 8.51 2.14
N ALA A 149 15.08 9.18 1.27
CA ALA A 149 15.48 8.63 -0.03
C ALA A 149 16.41 7.41 0.13
N VAL A 150 17.35 7.42 1.08
CA VAL A 150 18.20 6.26 1.40
C VAL A 150 17.35 5.09 1.88
N SER A 151 16.43 5.34 2.83
CA SER A 151 15.50 4.32 3.32
C SER A 151 14.64 3.74 2.19
N GLY A 152 14.15 4.59 1.27
CA GLY A 152 13.37 4.18 0.10
C GLY A 152 14.14 3.27 -0.85
N VAL A 153 15.43 3.55 -1.12
CA VAL A 153 16.31 2.69 -1.93
C VAL A 153 16.53 1.34 -1.24
N LEU A 154 16.82 1.35 0.06
CA LEU A 154 17.03 0.12 0.83
C LEU A 154 15.76 -0.74 0.89
N CYS A 155 14.60 -0.10 1.07
CA CYS A 155 13.31 -0.77 1.07
C CYS A 155 12.98 -1.39 -0.30
N ALA A 156 13.31 -0.70 -1.40
CA ALA A 156 13.16 -1.22 -2.75
C ALA A 156 14.09 -2.42 -3.01
N TYR A 157 15.35 -2.34 -2.60
CA TYR A 157 16.35 -3.38 -2.86
C TYR A 157 16.21 -4.61 -1.98
N PHE A 158 15.99 -4.44 -0.68
CA PHE A 158 16.09 -5.51 0.30
C PHE A 158 14.77 -5.78 1.05
N GLY A 159 13.79 -4.91 0.86
CA GLY A 159 12.55 -4.95 1.62
C GLY A 159 11.35 -5.46 0.84
N ILE A 160 10.25 -4.76 1.04
CA ILE A 160 8.95 -5.03 0.44
C ILE A 160 9.00 -5.01 -1.10
N GLY A 161 9.97 -4.30 -1.70
CA GLY A 161 10.11 -4.17 -3.15
C GLY A 161 10.67 -5.40 -3.86
N THR A 162 11.38 -6.29 -3.16
CA THR A 162 12.06 -7.44 -3.79
C THR A 162 11.86 -8.74 -3.02
N PHE A 163 12.65 -8.97 -1.97
CA PHE A 163 12.77 -10.31 -1.35
C PHE A 163 11.43 -10.84 -0.81
N ALA A 164 10.64 -10.00 -0.16
CA ALA A 164 9.35 -10.38 0.37
C ALA A 164 8.40 -10.90 -0.73
N GLN A 165 8.35 -10.20 -1.86
CA GLN A 165 7.49 -10.54 -2.97
C GLN A 165 8.01 -11.77 -3.73
N VAL A 166 9.32 -11.80 -4.02
CA VAL A 166 9.97 -12.91 -4.73
C VAL A 166 9.79 -14.22 -3.96
N ASN A 167 10.05 -14.21 -2.65
CA ASN A 167 9.90 -15.39 -1.80
C ASN A 167 8.45 -15.89 -1.78
N ALA A 168 7.48 -14.98 -1.67
CA ALA A 168 6.06 -15.36 -1.68
C ALA A 168 5.65 -15.98 -3.02
N ILE A 169 6.12 -15.45 -4.17
CA ILE A 169 5.86 -16.03 -5.49
C ILE A 169 6.46 -17.42 -5.59
N VAL A 170 7.72 -17.60 -5.20
CA VAL A 170 8.43 -18.88 -5.25
C VAL A 170 7.74 -19.91 -4.36
N GLU A 171 7.42 -19.53 -3.13
CA GLU A 171 6.77 -20.40 -2.15
C GLU A 171 5.40 -20.88 -2.66
N ILE A 172 4.54 -19.95 -3.09
CA ILE A 172 3.17 -20.32 -3.52
C ILE A 172 3.17 -21.14 -4.80
N THR A 173 4.07 -20.89 -5.74
CA THR A 173 4.19 -21.68 -6.98
C THR A 173 4.71 -23.08 -6.69
N GLN A 174 5.68 -23.23 -5.78
CA GLN A 174 6.19 -24.51 -5.35
C GLN A 174 5.11 -25.31 -4.60
N LEU A 175 4.38 -24.70 -3.67
CA LEU A 175 3.31 -25.34 -2.90
C LEU A 175 2.11 -25.74 -3.76
N SER A 176 1.72 -24.93 -4.74
CA SER A 176 0.48 -25.15 -5.49
C SER A 176 0.66 -26.10 -6.68
N VAL A 177 1.78 -26.00 -7.41
CA VAL A 177 2.01 -26.72 -8.67
C VAL A 177 3.36 -27.44 -8.74
N GLY A 178 4.21 -27.37 -7.70
CA GLY A 178 5.47 -28.08 -7.63
C GLY A 178 6.56 -27.55 -8.57
N ILE A 179 6.44 -26.30 -9.07
CA ILE A 179 7.44 -25.70 -9.96
C ILE A 179 8.74 -25.48 -9.17
N PRO A 180 9.90 -26.00 -9.65
CA PRO A 180 11.19 -25.73 -9.01
C PRO A 180 11.53 -24.25 -8.98
N VAL A 181 12.13 -23.80 -7.87
CA VAL A 181 12.49 -22.38 -7.59
C VAL A 181 13.20 -21.71 -8.77
N ILE A 182 14.11 -22.42 -9.45
CA ILE A 182 14.92 -21.89 -10.53
C ILE A 182 14.08 -21.40 -11.73
N TYR A 183 13.03 -22.13 -12.11
CA TYR A 183 12.18 -21.74 -13.24
C TYR A 183 11.34 -20.53 -12.90
N THR A 184 10.77 -20.48 -11.69
CA THR A 184 10.04 -19.32 -11.20
C THR A 184 10.95 -18.09 -11.12
N ALA A 185 12.19 -18.23 -10.61
CA ALA A 185 13.18 -17.17 -10.52
C ALA A 185 13.54 -16.60 -11.89
N ILE A 186 13.84 -17.46 -12.87
CA ILE A 186 14.16 -17.04 -14.24
C ILE A 186 12.98 -16.31 -14.88
N ALA A 187 11.78 -16.90 -14.83
CA ALA A 187 10.58 -16.30 -15.42
C ALA A 187 10.28 -14.94 -14.82
N LEU A 188 10.32 -14.82 -13.48
CA LEU A 188 10.09 -13.58 -12.77
C LEU A 188 11.13 -12.51 -13.11
N THR A 189 12.42 -12.87 -13.13
CA THR A 189 13.50 -11.93 -13.46
C THR A 189 13.36 -11.39 -14.87
N VAL A 190 13.06 -12.25 -15.84
CA VAL A 190 12.83 -11.82 -17.24
C VAL A 190 11.62 -10.91 -17.35
N LEU A 191 10.49 -11.25 -16.73
CA LEU A 191 9.28 -10.43 -16.76
C LEU A 191 9.51 -9.06 -16.12
N VAL A 192 10.17 -9.01 -14.96
CA VAL A 192 10.52 -7.76 -14.28
C VAL A 192 11.46 -6.92 -15.16
N ALA A 193 12.51 -7.52 -15.75
CA ALA A 193 13.45 -6.81 -16.61
C ALA A 193 12.75 -6.17 -17.81
N VAL A 194 11.90 -6.92 -18.52
CA VAL A 194 11.17 -6.43 -19.71
C VAL A 194 10.30 -5.23 -19.37
N VAL A 195 9.62 -5.25 -18.24
CA VAL A 195 8.72 -4.15 -17.85
C VAL A 195 9.50 -2.94 -17.31
N THR A 196 10.49 -3.17 -16.45
CA THR A 196 11.19 -2.08 -15.74
C THR A 196 12.17 -1.31 -16.63
N ILE A 197 12.74 -1.92 -17.68
CA ILE A 197 13.59 -1.23 -18.65
C ILE A 197 12.85 -0.06 -19.32
N GLY A 198 11.54 -0.21 -19.58
CA GLY A 198 10.71 0.84 -20.16
C GLY A 198 10.32 1.99 -19.22
N GLY A 199 10.74 1.95 -17.95
CA GLY A 199 10.50 2.98 -16.93
C GLY A 199 9.03 3.15 -16.55
N LEU A 200 8.68 4.32 -15.98
CA LEU A 200 7.33 4.60 -15.47
C LEU A 200 6.22 4.33 -16.47
N LYS A 201 6.38 4.74 -17.74
CA LYS A 201 5.33 4.58 -18.75
C LYS A 201 4.98 3.11 -19.01
N SER A 202 6.00 2.25 -19.05
CA SER A 202 5.84 0.80 -19.17
C SER A 202 5.18 0.21 -17.93
N ILE A 203 5.72 0.52 -16.74
CA ILE A 203 5.19 0.06 -15.46
C ILE A 203 3.71 0.48 -15.30
N ALA A 204 3.39 1.74 -15.56
CA ALA A 204 2.03 2.26 -15.46
C ALA A 204 1.06 1.66 -16.50
N SER A 205 1.57 1.29 -17.68
CA SER A 205 0.76 0.60 -18.69
C SER A 205 0.42 -0.83 -18.28
N VAL A 206 1.37 -1.54 -17.70
CA VAL A 206 1.19 -2.91 -17.16
C VAL A 206 0.28 -2.87 -15.93
N ALA A 207 0.57 -1.98 -14.97
CA ALA A 207 -0.23 -1.80 -13.77
C ALA A 207 -1.69 -1.44 -14.09
N GLY A 208 -1.91 -0.53 -15.06
CA GLY A 208 -3.26 -0.12 -15.47
C GLY A 208 -4.12 -1.24 -16.05
N LYS A 209 -3.52 -2.35 -16.47
CA LYS A 209 -4.24 -3.54 -16.95
C LYS A 209 -4.33 -4.64 -15.89
N ILE A 210 -3.20 -4.93 -15.22
CA ILE A 210 -3.13 -6.05 -14.27
C ILE A 210 -3.87 -5.73 -12.99
N VAL A 211 -3.74 -4.51 -12.43
CA VAL A 211 -4.30 -4.17 -11.11
C VAL A 211 -5.83 -4.30 -11.08
N PRO A 212 -6.60 -3.74 -12.02
CA PRO A 212 -8.05 -3.95 -12.01
C PRO A 212 -8.44 -5.42 -12.14
N PHE A 213 -7.73 -6.19 -12.99
CA PHE A 213 -7.99 -7.61 -13.19
C PHE A 213 -7.69 -8.42 -11.93
N MET A 214 -6.51 -8.23 -11.33
CA MET A 214 -6.12 -8.99 -10.13
C MET A 214 -7.00 -8.67 -8.93
N ALA A 215 -7.38 -7.40 -8.76
CA ALA A 215 -8.28 -6.98 -7.70
C ALA A 215 -9.68 -7.61 -7.87
N LEU A 216 -10.23 -7.58 -9.09
CA LEU A 216 -11.51 -8.20 -9.41
C LEU A 216 -11.48 -9.72 -9.18
N LEU A 217 -10.45 -10.41 -9.68
CA LEU A 217 -10.27 -11.84 -9.47
C LEU A 217 -10.26 -12.20 -7.98
N TYR A 218 -9.49 -11.44 -7.19
CA TYR A 218 -9.36 -11.68 -5.76
C TYR A 218 -10.67 -11.40 -5.01
N VAL A 219 -11.34 -10.28 -5.31
CA VAL A 219 -12.64 -9.92 -4.72
C VAL A 219 -13.70 -10.98 -5.05
N VAL A 220 -13.82 -11.40 -6.32
CA VAL A 220 -14.79 -12.40 -6.72
C VAL A 220 -14.52 -13.75 -6.01
N THR A 221 -13.25 -14.15 -5.91
CA THR A 221 -12.89 -15.40 -5.24
C THR A 221 -13.20 -15.35 -3.75
N THR A 222 -12.80 -14.28 -3.05
CA THR A 222 -13.02 -14.15 -1.61
C THR A 222 -14.49 -13.96 -1.26
N VAL A 223 -15.24 -13.16 -2.03
CA VAL A 223 -16.69 -13.06 -1.89
C VAL A 223 -17.37 -14.41 -2.13
N GLY A 224 -16.91 -15.16 -3.12
CA GLY A 224 -17.41 -16.53 -3.36
C GLY A 224 -17.23 -17.43 -2.13
N ILE A 225 -16.07 -17.38 -1.46
CA ILE A 225 -15.83 -18.10 -0.20
C ILE A 225 -16.79 -17.62 0.90
N LEU A 226 -16.90 -16.29 1.08
CA LEU A 226 -17.81 -15.73 2.09
C LEU A 226 -19.28 -16.10 1.85
N LEU A 227 -19.71 -16.25 0.60
CA LEU A 227 -21.05 -16.71 0.27
C LEU A 227 -21.26 -18.20 0.61
N ILE A 228 -20.23 -19.05 0.42
CA ILE A 228 -20.27 -20.46 0.84
C ILE A 228 -20.41 -20.57 2.37
N PHE A 229 -19.76 -19.68 3.11
CA PHE A 229 -19.81 -19.65 4.58
C PHE A 229 -20.71 -18.50 5.11
N ALA A 230 -21.76 -18.10 4.37
CA ALA A 230 -22.56 -16.91 4.67
C ALA A 230 -23.14 -16.92 6.09
N ASP A 231 -23.59 -18.08 6.58
CA ASP A 231 -24.16 -18.24 7.94
C ASP A 231 -23.13 -17.94 9.05
N GLN A 232 -21.84 -18.06 8.76
CA GLN A 232 -20.75 -17.83 9.71
C GLN A 232 -20.23 -16.38 9.67
N VAL A 233 -20.56 -15.59 8.64
CA VAL A 233 -20.06 -14.21 8.49
C VAL A 233 -20.46 -13.31 9.65
N PRO A 234 -21.72 -13.30 10.16
CA PRO A 234 -22.07 -12.48 11.32
C PRO A 234 -21.27 -12.84 12.57
N ALA A 235 -21.06 -14.14 12.82
CA ALA A 235 -20.26 -14.63 13.94
C ALA A 235 -18.77 -14.23 13.78
N ALA A 236 -18.23 -14.30 12.56
CA ALA A 236 -16.86 -13.87 12.27
C ALA A 236 -16.65 -12.38 12.53
N ILE A 237 -17.59 -11.52 12.10
CA ILE A 237 -17.54 -10.08 12.39
C ILE A 237 -17.61 -9.82 13.89
N SER A 238 -18.51 -10.49 14.61
CA SER A 238 -18.58 -10.42 16.08
C SER A 238 -17.27 -10.86 16.73
N THR A 239 -16.65 -11.93 16.24
CA THR A 239 -15.34 -12.41 16.71
C THR A 239 -14.24 -11.35 16.50
N VAL A 240 -14.18 -10.70 15.35
CA VAL A 240 -13.23 -9.62 15.07
C VAL A 240 -13.43 -8.46 16.06
N LEU A 241 -14.67 -8.01 16.27
CA LEU A 241 -14.97 -6.88 17.14
C LEU A 241 -14.70 -7.18 18.62
N THR A 242 -15.10 -8.35 19.10
CA THR A 242 -14.89 -8.74 20.50
C THR A 242 -13.43 -8.99 20.81
N ASN A 243 -12.69 -9.67 19.92
CA ASN A 243 -11.26 -9.93 20.11
C ASN A 243 -10.36 -8.69 19.97
N ALA A 244 -10.88 -7.59 19.40
CA ALA A 244 -10.15 -6.34 19.34
C ALA A 244 -9.93 -5.69 20.72
N PHE A 245 -10.83 -5.94 21.68
CA PHE A 245 -10.84 -5.29 22.99
C PHE A 245 -10.80 -6.26 24.19
N SER A 246 -10.99 -7.54 23.94
CA SER A 246 -10.97 -8.57 24.97
C SER A 246 -9.87 -9.58 24.69
N PRO A 247 -8.94 -9.83 25.64
CA PRO A 247 -8.02 -10.94 25.52
C PRO A 247 -8.83 -12.24 25.73
N THR A 248 -9.39 -12.81 24.66
CA THR A 248 -9.96 -14.14 24.75
C THR A 248 -8.81 -15.13 24.80
N ALA A 249 -8.67 -15.80 25.91
CA ALA A 249 -8.11 -17.15 25.93
C ALA A 249 -8.97 -17.98 24.98
N ALA A 250 -8.62 -18.01 23.68
CA ALA A 250 -9.32 -18.81 22.73
C ALA A 250 -9.21 -20.27 23.16
N ALA A 251 -10.33 -20.93 23.30
CA ALA A 251 -10.40 -22.35 23.51
C ALA A 251 -9.51 -23.04 22.45
N GLY A 252 -8.39 -23.64 22.88
CA GLY A 252 -7.48 -24.35 21.99
C GLY A 252 -6.05 -23.83 21.95
N GLY A 253 -5.45 -23.46 23.10
CA GLY A 253 -3.99 -23.36 23.21
C GLY A 253 -3.33 -22.09 22.69
N PHE A 254 -4.07 -21.07 22.29
CA PHE A 254 -3.51 -19.76 21.95
C PHE A 254 -3.30 -18.93 23.22
N LEU A 255 -2.13 -19.05 23.83
CA LEU A 255 -1.73 -18.27 24.99
C LEU A 255 -1.56 -16.80 24.60
N GLY A 256 -2.59 -15.98 24.87
CA GLY A 256 -2.40 -14.58 25.20
C GLY A 256 -2.07 -13.61 24.10
N ALA A 257 -2.83 -13.59 22.98
CA ALA A 257 -2.87 -12.37 22.18
C ALA A 257 -3.52 -11.27 23.02
N THR A 258 -2.70 -10.41 23.63
CA THR A 258 -3.18 -9.24 24.35
C THR A 258 -3.78 -8.24 23.36
N VAL A 259 -4.68 -7.36 23.83
CA VAL A 259 -5.17 -6.22 23.04
C VAL A 259 -4.01 -5.44 22.39
N MET A 260 -2.89 -5.30 23.12
CA MET A 260 -1.67 -4.66 22.59
C MET A 260 -1.08 -5.41 21.39
N MET A 261 -1.06 -6.74 21.42
CA MET A 261 -0.55 -7.56 20.30
C MET A 261 -1.49 -7.45 19.08
N ALA A 262 -2.80 -7.51 19.30
CA ALA A 262 -3.79 -7.30 18.23
C ALA A 262 -3.64 -5.91 17.60
N MET A 263 -3.52 -4.87 18.42
CA MET A 263 -3.32 -3.49 17.99
C MET A 263 -2.02 -3.34 17.21
N ARG A 264 -0.88 -3.77 17.77
CA ARG A 264 0.43 -3.66 17.14
C ARG A 264 0.47 -4.38 15.79
N ASN A 265 0.07 -5.65 15.76
CA ASN A 265 0.08 -6.44 14.52
C ASN A 265 -0.93 -5.91 13.50
N GLY A 266 -2.13 -5.52 13.93
CA GLY A 266 -3.14 -4.95 13.06
C GLY A 266 -2.69 -3.64 12.41
N ILE A 267 -2.20 -2.68 13.21
CA ILE A 267 -1.73 -1.38 12.68
C ILE A 267 -0.49 -1.58 11.82
N ALA A 268 0.53 -2.30 12.29
CA ALA A 268 1.78 -2.49 11.55
C ALA A 268 1.55 -3.18 10.19
N ARG A 269 0.79 -4.29 10.17
CA ARG A 269 0.50 -5.01 8.92
C ARG A 269 -0.51 -4.28 8.04
N GLY A 270 -1.44 -3.51 8.61
CA GLY A 270 -2.32 -2.60 7.88
C GLY A 270 -1.53 -1.51 7.14
N VAL A 271 -0.62 -0.82 7.85
CA VAL A 271 0.26 0.20 7.25
C VAL A 271 1.25 -0.41 6.26
N PHE A 272 1.79 -1.59 6.55
CA PHE A 272 2.64 -2.33 5.61
C PHE A 272 1.92 -2.63 4.29
N SER A 273 0.61 -2.95 4.33
CA SER A 273 -0.21 -3.20 3.14
C SER A 273 -0.52 -1.91 2.39
N ASN A 274 -1.17 -0.94 3.02
CA ASN A 274 -1.68 0.25 2.35
C ASN A 274 -0.68 1.40 2.22
N GLU A 275 0.47 1.30 2.87
CA GLU A 275 1.57 2.29 2.86
C GLU A 275 1.17 3.71 3.29
N SER A 276 0.07 3.89 4.04
CA SER A 276 -0.36 5.21 4.50
C SER A 276 0.56 5.75 5.59
N GLY A 277 1.20 6.87 5.32
CA GLY A 277 2.18 7.47 6.23
C GLY A 277 3.62 7.01 5.99
N LEU A 278 3.86 6.03 5.12
CA LEU A 278 5.21 5.60 4.74
C LEU A 278 5.87 6.55 3.73
N GLY A 279 5.07 7.26 2.92
CA GLY A 279 5.59 8.20 1.93
C GLY A 279 6.01 7.57 0.60
N SER A 280 5.77 6.29 0.36
CA SER A 280 6.12 5.60 -0.90
C SER A 280 5.16 5.97 -2.04
N ALA A 281 3.87 5.81 -1.85
CA ALA A 281 2.86 6.10 -2.87
C ALA A 281 2.83 7.54 -3.42
N PRO A 282 3.13 8.61 -2.65
CA PRO A 282 3.23 9.96 -3.20
C PRO A 282 4.30 10.12 -4.28
N ILE A 283 5.30 9.22 -4.35
CA ILE A 283 6.32 9.24 -5.40
C ILE A 283 5.70 9.10 -6.79
N VAL A 284 4.75 8.17 -6.97
CA VAL A 284 4.05 8.01 -8.25
C VAL A 284 2.87 8.98 -8.38
N ALA A 285 2.24 9.36 -7.28
CA ALA A 285 1.15 10.35 -7.30
C ALA A 285 1.62 11.70 -7.87
N ALA A 286 2.87 12.07 -7.65
CA ALA A 286 3.48 13.28 -8.24
C ALA A 286 3.47 13.29 -9.77
N ALA A 287 3.61 12.12 -10.40
CA ALA A 287 3.64 11.96 -11.86
C ALA A 287 2.25 12.02 -12.52
N ALA A 288 1.17 12.13 -11.75
CA ALA A 288 -0.19 12.20 -12.28
C ALA A 288 -0.45 13.52 -13.02
N LYS A 289 -1.14 13.44 -14.16
CA LYS A 289 -1.60 14.60 -14.92
C LYS A 289 -2.77 15.27 -14.21
N THR A 290 -2.50 16.34 -13.49
CA THR A 290 -3.53 17.15 -12.82
C THR A 290 -3.03 18.57 -12.56
N LYS A 291 -3.94 19.54 -12.59
CA LYS A 291 -3.70 20.92 -12.16
C LYS A 291 -3.96 21.12 -10.66
N TRP A 292 -4.70 20.20 -10.05
CA TRP A 292 -5.19 20.36 -8.70
C TRP A 292 -4.55 19.35 -7.73
N PRO A 293 -3.64 19.80 -6.84
CA PRO A 293 -3.05 18.92 -5.84
C PRO A 293 -4.08 18.15 -5.00
N ALA A 294 -5.16 18.83 -4.61
CA ALA A 294 -6.23 18.21 -3.82
C ALA A 294 -7.01 17.12 -4.59
N GLU A 295 -7.15 17.24 -5.91
CA GLU A 295 -7.76 16.20 -6.75
C GLU A 295 -6.96 14.90 -6.69
N GLN A 296 -5.63 15.01 -6.87
CA GLN A 296 -4.76 13.83 -6.74
C GLN A 296 -4.75 13.29 -5.32
N GLY A 297 -4.85 14.14 -4.30
CA GLY A 297 -5.05 13.71 -2.92
C GLY A 297 -6.29 12.83 -2.75
N LEU A 298 -7.44 13.28 -3.30
CA LEU A 298 -8.69 12.50 -3.27
C LEU A 298 -8.53 11.14 -3.98
N ILE A 299 -7.90 11.11 -5.15
CA ILE A 299 -7.64 9.86 -5.86
C ILE A 299 -6.71 8.96 -5.05
N SER A 300 -5.63 9.50 -4.48
CA SER A 300 -4.67 8.74 -3.69
C SER A 300 -5.27 8.08 -2.44
N MET A 301 -6.22 8.76 -1.74
CA MET A 301 -6.85 8.17 -0.56
C MET A 301 -7.71 6.93 -0.88
N THR A 302 -8.22 6.82 -2.11
CA THR A 302 -9.00 5.64 -2.53
C THR A 302 -8.12 4.38 -2.58
N GLY A 303 -6.82 4.54 -2.74
CA GLY A 303 -5.86 3.43 -2.68
C GLY A 303 -5.94 2.70 -1.34
N THR A 304 -5.89 3.42 -0.21
CA THR A 304 -6.03 2.85 1.14
C THR A 304 -7.41 2.21 1.36
N PHE A 305 -8.46 2.82 0.82
CA PHE A 305 -9.81 2.25 0.87
C PHE A 305 -9.89 0.90 0.14
N ILE A 306 -9.39 0.84 -1.09
CA ILE A 306 -9.42 -0.39 -1.91
C ILE A 306 -8.52 -1.46 -1.27
N ASP A 307 -7.29 -1.09 -0.90
CA ASP A 307 -6.30 -2.00 -0.35
C ASP A 307 -6.77 -2.65 0.96
N THR A 308 -7.15 -1.84 1.93
CA THR A 308 -7.36 -2.35 3.29
C THR A 308 -8.84 -2.52 3.62
N ILE A 309 -9.69 -1.51 3.34
CA ILE A 309 -11.11 -1.62 3.70
C ILE A 309 -11.82 -2.67 2.82
N ILE A 310 -11.36 -2.89 1.57
CA ILE A 310 -11.93 -3.93 0.71
C ILE A 310 -11.06 -5.20 0.79
N ILE A 311 -9.83 -5.19 0.26
CA ILE A 311 -9.06 -6.41 0.01
C ILE A 311 -8.62 -7.08 1.31
N CYS A 312 -8.00 -6.34 2.27
CA CYS A 312 -7.60 -6.95 3.54
C CYS A 312 -8.79 -7.42 4.37
N THR A 313 -9.94 -6.72 4.31
CA THR A 313 -11.18 -7.16 4.97
C THR A 313 -11.65 -8.49 4.43
N LEU A 314 -11.69 -8.66 3.10
CA LEU A 314 -12.09 -9.91 2.47
C LEU A 314 -11.13 -11.06 2.84
N THR A 315 -9.82 -10.81 2.84
CA THR A 315 -8.84 -11.80 3.29
C THR A 315 -9.07 -12.18 4.75
N GLY A 316 -9.16 -11.19 5.63
CA GLY A 316 -9.32 -11.42 7.07
C GLY A 316 -10.59 -12.16 7.41
N LEU A 317 -11.73 -11.75 6.83
CA LEU A 317 -13.00 -12.45 7.02
C LEU A 317 -12.94 -13.90 6.49
N THR A 318 -12.31 -14.12 5.32
CA THR A 318 -12.12 -15.49 4.77
C THR A 318 -11.35 -16.39 5.75
N LEU A 319 -10.30 -15.87 6.40
CA LEU A 319 -9.54 -16.60 7.40
C LEU A 319 -10.36 -16.89 8.67
N VAL A 320 -11.19 -15.94 9.10
CA VAL A 320 -11.97 -16.07 10.33
C VAL A 320 -13.15 -17.01 10.13
N VAL A 321 -13.91 -16.90 9.02
CA VAL A 321 -15.06 -17.80 8.75
C VAL A 321 -14.64 -19.25 8.55
N THR A 322 -13.45 -19.50 7.99
CA THR A 322 -12.91 -20.86 7.80
C THR A 322 -12.22 -21.41 9.04
N ASN A 323 -12.04 -20.60 10.08
CA ASN A 323 -11.38 -20.95 11.35
C ASN A 323 -9.97 -21.55 11.22
N VAL A 324 -9.30 -21.41 10.07
CA VAL A 324 -7.96 -21.96 9.82
C VAL A 324 -6.87 -21.30 10.66
N TRP A 325 -7.13 -20.09 11.16
CA TRP A 325 -6.19 -19.32 11.96
C TRP A 325 -5.85 -19.96 13.32
N THR A 326 -6.68 -20.89 13.81
CA THR A 326 -6.47 -21.60 15.07
C THR A 326 -5.43 -22.73 14.96
N GLY A 327 -5.14 -23.23 13.75
CA GLY A 327 -4.14 -24.28 13.49
C GLY A 327 -2.70 -23.75 13.49
N ASP A 328 -1.73 -24.57 13.08
CA ASP A 328 -0.29 -24.24 13.11
C ASP A 328 0.22 -23.51 11.87
N LEU A 329 -0.61 -23.40 10.83
CA LEU A 329 -0.23 -22.73 9.58
C LEU A 329 -0.06 -21.21 9.77
N ASN A 330 0.78 -20.61 8.93
CA ASN A 330 1.01 -19.16 8.91
C ASN A 330 1.18 -18.67 7.46
N GLY A 331 1.08 -17.35 7.26
CA GLY A 331 1.38 -16.67 6.01
C GLY A 331 0.59 -17.20 4.81
N ALA A 332 1.27 -17.49 3.70
CA ALA A 332 0.65 -17.97 2.46
C ALA A 332 -0.04 -19.33 2.62
N ALA A 333 0.57 -20.25 3.39
CA ALA A 333 0.00 -21.57 3.65
C ALA A 333 -1.33 -21.49 4.42
N LEU A 334 -1.45 -20.57 5.38
CA LEU A 334 -2.68 -20.30 6.13
C LEU A 334 -3.81 -19.84 5.18
N THR A 335 -3.50 -18.87 4.32
CA THR A 335 -4.49 -18.37 3.36
C THR A 335 -4.85 -19.42 2.32
N GLN A 336 -3.87 -20.26 1.89
CA GLN A 336 -4.14 -21.37 0.97
C GLN A 336 -5.11 -22.39 1.57
N ALA A 337 -4.97 -22.72 2.85
CA ALA A 337 -5.89 -23.61 3.55
C ALA A 337 -7.33 -23.03 3.54
N ALA A 338 -7.50 -21.75 3.83
CA ALA A 338 -8.81 -21.08 3.77
C ALA A 338 -9.45 -21.14 2.37
N PHE A 339 -8.66 -20.84 1.34
CA PHE A 339 -9.14 -20.89 -0.05
C PHE A 339 -9.50 -22.31 -0.49
N THR A 340 -8.75 -23.31 -0.03
CA THR A 340 -9.02 -24.74 -0.32
C THR A 340 -10.29 -25.22 0.39
N MET A 341 -10.59 -24.70 1.58
CA MET A 341 -11.88 -25.01 2.25
C MET A 341 -13.07 -24.44 1.47
N GLY A 342 -12.95 -23.23 0.92
CA GLY A 342 -14.00 -22.65 0.09
C GLY A 342 -14.14 -23.31 -1.28
N PHE A 343 -13.01 -23.55 -1.93
CA PHE A 343 -12.94 -24.17 -3.27
C PHE A 343 -11.95 -25.34 -3.27
N PRO A 344 -12.37 -26.57 -2.92
CA PRO A 344 -11.47 -27.71 -2.70
C PRO A 344 -10.54 -28.03 -3.88
N VAL A 345 -10.99 -27.86 -5.13
CA VAL A 345 -10.19 -28.14 -6.34
C VAL A 345 -9.42 -26.92 -6.80
N TRP A 346 -10.06 -25.75 -6.82
CA TRP A 346 -9.54 -24.53 -7.46
C TRP A 346 -8.90 -23.54 -6.50
N GLY A 347 -9.19 -23.61 -5.20
CA GLY A 347 -8.80 -22.62 -4.21
C GLY A 347 -7.30 -22.34 -4.19
N LYS A 348 -6.47 -23.40 -4.20
CA LYS A 348 -5.01 -23.24 -4.24
C LYS A 348 -4.49 -22.55 -5.50
N TYR A 349 -5.12 -22.78 -6.66
CA TYR A 349 -4.72 -22.16 -7.93
C TYR A 349 -5.19 -20.70 -8.01
N LEU A 350 -6.40 -20.42 -7.54
CA LEU A 350 -6.94 -19.06 -7.48
C LEU A 350 -6.10 -18.16 -6.58
N LEU A 351 -5.71 -18.69 -5.40
CA LEU A 351 -4.81 -17.96 -4.51
C LEU A 351 -3.43 -17.78 -5.14
N MET A 352 -2.86 -18.84 -5.74
CA MET A 352 -1.56 -18.77 -6.40
C MET A 352 -1.55 -17.69 -7.48
N VAL A 353 -2.53 -17.67 -8.38
CA VAL A 353 -2.61 -16.63 -9.42
C VAL A 353 -2.77 -15.25 -8.81
N GLY A 354 -3.65 -15.09 -7.82
CA GLY A 354 -3.83 -13.83 -7.11
C GLY A 354 -2.53 -13.32 -6.46
N LEU A 355 -1.86 -14.18 -5.67
CA LEU A 355 -0.64 -13.82 -4.96
C LEU A 355 0.53 -13.51 -5.92
N VAL A 356 0.67 -14.30 -7.01
CA VAL A 356 1.70 -14.05 -8.04
C VAL A 356 1.47 -12.70 -8.71
N LEU A 357 0.24 -12.37 -9.10
CA LEU A 357 -0.07 -11.08 -9.71
C LEU A 357 0.15 -9.91 -8.74
N PHE A 358 -0.31 -10.05 -7.49
CA PHE A 358 -0.14 -9.04 -6.44
C PHE A 358 1.36 -8.78 -6.17
N ALA A 359 2.13 -9.83 -5.92
CA ALA A 359 3.54 -9.70 -5.62
C ALA A 359 4.35 -9.21 -6.83
N PHE A 360 4.04 -9.66 -8.06
CA PHE A 360 4.68 -9.18 -9.27
C PHE A 360 4.45 -7.67 -9.49
N THR A 361 3.23 -7.21 -9.34
CA THR A 361 2.94 -5.78 -9.50
C THR A 361 3.59 -4.93 -8.41
N THR A 362 3.71 -5.45 -7.18
CA THR A 362 4.42 -4.77 -6.09
C THR A 362 5.91 -4.59 -6.41
N ILE A 363 6.57 -5.60 -6.99
CA ILE A 363 7.95 -5.48 -7.47
C ILE A 363 8.08 -4.33 -8.47
N LEU A 364 7.16 -4.23 -9.43
CA LEU A 364 7.19 -3.17 -10.45
C LEU A 364 6.99 -1.77 -9.85
N GLY A 365 6.05 -1.62 -8.93
CA GLY A 365 5.78 -0.34 -8.26
C GLY A 365 6.95 0.14 -7.42
N TRP A 366 7.53 -0.76 -6.62
CA TRP A 366 8.68 -0.47 -5.78
C TRP A 366 9.98 -0.25 -6.57
N ASN A 367 10.12 -0.89 -7.74
CA ASN A 367 11.22 -0.54 -8.65
C ASN A 367 11.18 0.95 -9.00
N TYR A 368 10.02 1.48 -9.35
CA TYR A 368 9.87 2.90 -9.65
C TYR A 368 10.12 3.80 -8.42
N TYR A 369 9.63 3.40 -7.23
CA TYR A 369 9.86 4.19 -6.02
C TYR A 369 11.34 4.32 -5.68
N GLY A 370 12.08 3.21 -5.69
CA GLY A 370 13.51 3.22 -5.46
C GLY A 370 14.29 3.97 -6.55
N GLU A 371 13.85 3.88 -7.82
CA GLU A 371 14.41 4.65 -8.92
C GLU A 371 14.33 6.16 -8.68
N ARG A 372 13.16 6.66 -8.22
CA ARG A 372 13.02 8.08 -7.89
C ARG A 372 13.81 8.50 -6.66
N CYS A 373 13.97 7.59 -5.69
CA CYS A 373 14.81 7.84 -4.53
C CYS A 373 16.30 7.94 -4.89
N ILE A 374 16.82 6.99 -5.70
CA ILE A 374 18.23 7.03 -6.12
C ILE A 374 18.53 8.20 -7.04
N GLU A 375 17.58 8.59 -7.88
CA GLU A 375 17.68 9.78 -8.72
C GLU A 375 17.80 11.05 -7.87
N TYR A 376 17.00 11.21 -6.82
CA TYR A 376 17.12 12.33 -5.89
C TYR A 376 18.50 12.39 -5.23
N LEU A 377 19.09 11.23 -4.88
CA LEU A 377 20.39 11.14 -4.21
C LEU A 377 21.58 11.40 -5.16
N LEU A 378 21.57 10.80 -6.34
CA LEU A 378 22.72 10.70 -7.24
C LEU A 378 22.46 11.22 -8.66
N GLY A 379 21.24 11.69 -8.92
CA GLY A 379 20.80 12.19 -10.22
C GLY A 379 20.45 11.11 -11.23
N VAL A 380 19.97 11.52 -12.40
CA VAL A 380 19.41 10.65 -13.46
C VAL A 380 20.38 9.58 -13.99
N LYS A 381 21.70 9.80 -13.88
CA LYS A 381 22.71 8.83 -14.32
C LYS A 381 22.72 7.55 -13.47
N ALA A 382 22.21 7.62 -12.25
CA ALA A 382 22.14 6.47 -11.34
C ALA A 382 20.96 5.53 -11.63
N ILE A 383 20.00 5.94 -12.48
CA ILE A 383 18.80 5.15 -12.78
C ILE A 383 19.15 3.81 -13.42
N LEU A 384 20.00 3.79 -14.44
CA LEU A 384 20.35 2.54 -15.13
C LEU A 384 21.12 1.55 -14.25
N PRO A 385 22.19 1.95 -13.54
CA PRO A 385 22.83 1.08 -12.56
C PRO A 385 21.86 0.55 -11.51
N TYR A 386 20.96 1.40 -10.99
CA TYR A 386 19.93 1.00 -10.04
C TYR A 386 19.05 -0.12 -10.59
N ARG A 387 18.52 0.01 -11.82
CA ARG A 387 17.66 -1.01 -12.45
C ARG A 387 18.39 -2.34 -12.62
N ILE A 388 19.66 -2.31 -13.05
CA ILE A 388 20.48 -3.53 -13.22
C ILE A 388 20.63 -4.25 -11.88
N ILE A 389 21.02 -3.52 -10.82
CA ILE A 389 21.17 -4.10 -9.47
C ILE A 389 19.83 -4.67 -8.99
N PHE A 390 18.72 -3.94 -9.20
CA PHE A 390 17.39 -4.38 -8.81
C PHE A 390 17.03 -5.73 -9.48
N ILE A 391 17.24 -5.86 -10.79
CA ILE A 391 16.98 -7.10 -11.54
C ILE A 391 17.85 -8.26 -11.04
N CYS A 392 19.13 -8.00 -10.75
CA CYS A 392 20.02 -9.00 -10.15
C CYS A 392 19.54 -9.46 -8.77
N LEU A 393 19.03 -8.53 -7.95
CA LEU A 393 18.47 -8.85 -6.64
C LEU A 393 17.17 -9.68 -6.74
N ILE A 394 16.36 -9.49 -7.76
CA ILE A 394 15.20 -10.36 -8.02
C ILE A 394 15.67 -11.80 -8.28
N ALA A 395 16.69 -11.98 -9.13
CA ALA A 395 17.24 -13.30 -9.43
C ALA A 395 17.82 -14.01 -8.19
N CYS A 396 18.59 -13.27 -7.37
CA CYS A 396 19.20 -13.80 -6.15
C CYS A 396 18.18 -14.02 -5.04
N GLY A 397 17.18 -13.14 -4.93
CA GLY A 397 16.19 -13.16 -3.86
C GLY A 397 15.34 -14.42 -3.81
N ALA A 398 15.16 -15.07 -4.96
CA ALA A 398 14.44 -16.34 -5.05
C ALA A 398 15.08 -17.49 -4.23
N PHE A 399 16.39 -17.41 -3.99
CA PHE A 399 17.17 -18.43 -3.28
C PHE A 399 17.47 -18.06 -1.83
N LEU A 400 17.20 -16.80 -1.44
CA LEU A 400 17.49 -16.29 -0.11
C LEU A 400 16.24 -16.37 0.78
N LYS A 401 16.16 -17.40 1.61
CA LYS A 401 15.12 -17.56 2.64
C LYS A 401 15.68 -17.14 4.01
N LEU A 402 16.04 -15.89 4.16
CA LEU A 402 16.61 -15.40 5.41
C LEU A 402 15.55 -14.61 6.17
N GLU A 403 15.13 -15.13 7.30
CA GLU A 403 14.23 -14.45 8.24
C GLU A 403 14.73 -13.04 8.59
N ALA A 404 16.06 -12.89 8.71
CA ALA A 404 16.72 -11.60 8.90
C ALA A 404 16.41 -10.56 7.81
N ILE A 405 16.14 -10.99 6.59
CA ILE A 405 15.80 -10.06 5.48
C ILE A 405 14.41 -9.49 5.68
N TRP A 406 13.46 -10.30 6.13
CA TRP A 406 12.11 -9.84 6.44
C TRP A 406 12.10 -8.81 7.58
N VAL A 407 12.87 -9.08 8.63
CA VAL A 407 13.00 -8.16 9.76
C VAL A 407 13.68 -6.86 9.32
N LEU A 408 14.72 -6.96 8.51
CA LEU A 408 15.39 -5.77 7.95
C LEU A 408 14.44 -4.96 7.06
N ALA A 409 13.62 -5.63 6.26
CA ALA A 409 12.59 -4.99 5.43
C ALA A 409 11.60 -4.19 6.28
N ASP A 410 11.11 -4.79 7.35
CA ASP A 410 10.17 -4.14 8.28
C ASP A 410 10.83 -2.90 8.94
N ILE A 411 12.07 -3.03 9.42
CA ILE A 411 12.83 -1.91 10.03
C ILE A 411 12.94 -0.72 9.05
N VAL A 412 13.45 -0.98 7.84
CA VAL A 412 13.69 0.08 6.85
C VAL A 412 12.38 0.73 6.42
N ASN A 413 11.32 -0.05 6.26
CA ASN A 413 9.99 0.43 5.94
C ASN A 413 9.43 1.36 7.05
N GLY A 414 9.58 0.97 8.32
CA GLY A 414 9.18 1.80 9.47
C GLY A 414 9.98 3.11 9.56
N LEU A 415 11.30 3.06 9.35
CA LEU A 415 12.15 4.25 9.37
C LEU A 415 11.78 5.27 8.29
N MET A 416 11.31 4.83 7.13
CA MET A 416 10.86 5.70 6.04
C MET A 416 9.65 6.57 6.44
N ALA A 417 8.80 6.09 7.35
CA ALA A 417 7.62 6.81 7.80
C ALA A 417 7.96 8.10 8.57
N ILE A 418 9.00 8.08 9.39
CA ILE A 418 9.34 9.19 10.30
C ILE A 418 9.50 10.52 9.56
N PRO A 419 10.40 10.64 8.55
CA PRO A 419 10.57 11.89 7.82
C PRO A 419 9.30 12.34 7.08
N ASN A 420 8.54 11.39 6.55
CA ASN A 420 7.29 11.68 5.89
C ASN A 420 6.25 12.30 6.84
N LEU A 421 6.01 11.67 7.98
CA LEU A 421 5.03 12.14 8.97
C LEU A 421 5.40 13.52 9.54
N ILE A 422 6.70 13.79 9.77
CA ILE A 422 7.18 15.12 10.15
C ILE A 422 6.80 16.16 9.09
N ALA A 423 6.96 15.84 7.80
CA ALA A 423 6.60 16.75 6.72
C ALA A 423 5.09 17.00 6.64
N LEU A 424 4.27 15.95 6.78
CA LEU A 424 2.81 16.06 6.78
C LEU A 424 2.31 16.97 7.91
N LEU A 425 2.81 16.75 9.13
CA LEU A 425 2.47 17.59 10.28
C LEU A 425 2.93 19.02 10.09
N GLY A 426 4.18 19.22 9.64
CA GLY A 426 4.76 20.56 9.38
C GLY A 426 4.07 21.32 8.23
N ARG A 427 3.38 20.62 7.33
CA ARG A 427 2.68 21.21 6.18
C ARG A 427 1.16 21.09 6.25
N THR A 428 0.60 20.77 7.40
CA THR A 428 -0.86 20.70 7.61
C THR A 428 -1.58 21.97 7.14
N GLY A 429 -1.00 23.16 7.37
CA GLY A 429 -1.58 24.44 6.92
C GLY A 429 -1.71 24.53 5.41
N VAL A 430 -0.70 24.07 4.65
CA VAL A 430 -0.74 24.01 3.18
C VAL A 430 -1.79 23.02 2.70
N ILE A 431 -1.85 21.84 3.31
CA ILE A 431 -2.84 20.80 2.97
C ILE A 431 -4.26 21.37 3.12
N VAL A 432 -4.56 22.01 4.25
CA VAL A 432 -5.88 22.62 4.50
C VAL A 432 -6.18 23.76 3.51
N ALA A 433 -5.21 24.61 3.22
CA ALA A 433 -5.38 25.73 2.29
C ALA A 433 -5.68 25.25 0.86
N GLU A 434 -4.92 24.29 0.34
CA GLU A 434 -5.14 23.73 -1.00
C GLU A 434 -6.48 22.96 -1.08
N THR A 435 -6.88 22.26 -0.01
CA THR A 435 -8.19 21.59 0.08
C THR A 435 -9.32 22.61 -0.01
N LYS A 436 -9.25 23.72 0.74
CA LYS A 436 -10.26 24.79 0.69
C LYS A 436 -10.32 25.44 -0.69
N ARG A 437 -9.16 25.70 -1.31
CA ARG A 437 -9.06 26.27 -2.65
C ARG A 437 -9.75 25.41 -3.70
N TYR A 438 -9.50 24.10 -3.66
CA TYR A 438 -10.13 23.14 -4.57
C TYR A 438 -11.64 23.02 -4.34
N THR A 439 -12.09 22.97 -3.08
CA THR A 439 -13.51 22.93 -2.73
C THR A 439 -14.26 24.18 -3.23
N ALA A 440 -13.66 25.38 -3.09
CA ALA A 440 -14.21 26.61 -3.61
C ALA A 440 -14.29 26.62 -5.15
N HIS A 441 -13.29 26.04 -5.83
CA HIS A 441 -13.30 25.88 -7.29
C HIS A 441 -14.48 24.97 -7.73
N LEU A 442 -14.67 23.84 -7.06
CA LEU A 442 -15.79 22.93 -7.37
C LEU A 442 -17.15 23.57 -7.14
N ALA A 443 -17.31 24.37 -6.09
CA ALA A 443 -18.55 25.10 -5.83
C ALA A 443 -18.89 26.08 -6.96
N LYS A 444 -17.90 26.86 -7.43
CA LYS A 444 -18.09 27.76 -8.57
C LYS A 444 -18.40 27.04 -9.88
N GLN A 445 -17.84 25.83 -10.10
CA GLN A 445 -18.19 25.03 -11.28
C GLN A 445 -19.64 24.54 -11.25
N LYS A 446 -20.12 24.11 -10.09
CA LYS A 446 -21.51 23.69 -9.91
C LYS A 446 -22.49 24.85 -10.15
N GLU A 447 -22.21 26.02 -9.58
CA GLU A 447 -23.02 27.22 -9.79
C GLU A 447 -23.14 27.62 -11.27
N LYS A 448 -21.97 27.59 -12.00
CA LYS A 448 -21.97 27.85 -13.44
C LYS A 448 -22.77 26.81 -14.26
N ALA A 449 -22.71 25.54 -13.86
CA ALA A 449 -23.47 24.47 -14.53
C ALA A 449 -24.98 24.65 -14.30
N SER A 450 -25.41 24.98 -13.06
CA SER A 450 -26.83 25.26 -12.74
C SER A 450 -27.40 26.44 -13.54
N ILE A 451 -26.63 27.53 -13.62
CA ILE A 451 -27.05 28.71 -14.43
C ILE A 451 -27.15 28.34 -15.92
N ALA A 452 -26.22 27.53 -16.42
CA ALA A 452 -26.25 27.11 -17.84
C ALA A 452 -27.45 26.18 -18.15
N GLU A 453 -27.86 25.34 -17.20
CA GLU A 453 -29.03 24.48 -17.32
C GLU A 453 -30.34 25.35 -17.27
N GLU A 454 -30.45 26.30 -16.36
CA GLU A 454 -31.59 27.22 -16.28
C GLU A 454 -31.77 28.03 -17.58
N VAL A 455 -30.66 28.55 -18.15
CA VAL A 455 -30.73 29.31 -19.42
C VAL A 455 -31.11 28.40 -20.60
N ALA A 456 -30.71 27.11 -20.57
CA ALA A 456 -31.07 26.16 -21.62
C ALA A 456 -32.51 25.66 -21.54
N GLU A 457 -33.11 25.67 -20.34
CA GLU A 457 -34.56 25.36 -20.15
C GLU A 457 -35.46 26.53 -20.53
N GLU A 458 -34.97 27.78 -20.44
CA GLU A 458 -35.74 28.99 -20.81
C GLU A 458 -35.66 29.29 -22.31
N ALA A 459 -34.76 28.66 -23.09
CA ALA A 459 -34.59 28.86 -24.53
C ALA A 459 -35.31 27.79 -25.36
#